data_2d08fe7b7a610d8f4de7020339f01bfd
#
_entry.id   2d08fe7b7a610d8f4de7020339f01bfd
#
_cell.length_a   1.000
_cell.length_b   1.000
_cell.length_c   1.000
_cell.angle_alpha   90.00
_cell.angle_beta   90.00
_cell.angle_gamma   90.00
#
_symmetry.space_group_name_H-M   'P 1'
#
loop_
_entity.id
_entity.type
_entity.pdbx_description
1 polymer ?
#
loop_
_entity_poly.entity_id
_entity_poly.type
_entity_poly.pdbx_seq_one_letter_code
_entity_poly.pdbx_strand_id
1 'polypeptide(L)'
;MYSTWAECKQRIHGIAGAKYKSYDSLAEAEAAYATGYQAPKRKTGGEVRVSNQRLTPEQLSEFPEIDPWSIAVDAACSGNPGKMEYRCVYVFGDPSMPDIFHFGPIMGTNNVAEFLAIVHALAMLKQQGNSQTVVYSDSRNAMLWVRQKKCKTTLPHTPQFAQAHDMIARAEKWLNENA
;
A
#
# COMPACT_ATOMS: atom_id res chain seq x y z
N MET A 1 6.34 -23.78 -22.08
CA MET A 1 5.35 -23.49 -21.00
C MET A 1 5.56 -24.49 -19.88
N TYR A 2 5.12 -24.17 -18.67
CA TYR A 2 5.33 -25.00 -17.46
C TYR A 2 3.98 -25.19 -16.79
N SER A 3 3.75 -26.38 -16.25
CA SER A 3 2.47 -26.71 -15.60
C SER A 3 2.40 -26.25 -14.15
N THR A 4 3.53 -25.98 -13.54
CA THR A 4 3.63 -25.53 -12.14
C THR A 4 4.56 -24.33 -11.98
N TRP A 5 4.29 -23.54 -10.94
CA TRP A 5 5.20 -22.46 -10.56
C TRP A 5 6.60 -22.94 -10.17
N ALA A 6 6.72 -24.12 -9.59
CA ALA A 6 8.00 -24.69 -9.18
C ALA A 6 8.92 -24.93 -10.38
N GLU A 7 8.38 -25.52 -11.47
CA GLU A 7 9.11 -25.73 -12.72
C GLU A 7 9.49 -24.40 -13.40
N CYS A 8 8.55 -23.45 -13.46
CA CYS A 8 8.82 -22.12 -14.01
C CYS A 8 9.95 -21.44 -13.23
N LYS A 9 9.87 -21.42 -11.90
CA LYS A 9 10.86 -20.81 -11.02
C LYS A 9 12.26 -21.37 -11.22
N GLN A 10 12.41 -22.69 -11.37
CA GLN A 10 13.71 -23.33 -11.63
C GLN A 10 14.37 -22.83 -12.92
N ARG A 11 13.57 -22.51 -13.94
CA ARG A 11 14.08 -22.08 -15.25
C ARG A 11 14.37 -20.59 -15.34
N ILE A 12 13.70 -19.77 -14.56
CA ILE A 12 13.87 -18.31 -14.58
C ILE A 12 14.79 -17.80 -13.45
N HIS A 13 15.10 -18.64 -12.46
CA HIS A 13 15.94 -18.26 -11.35
C HIS A 13 17.33 -17.84 -11.82
N GLY A 14 17.75 -16.62 -11.45
CA GLY A 14 19.04 -16.05 -11.84
C GLY A 14 19.09 -15.45 -13.26
N ILE A 15 18.00 -15.49 -14.03
CA ILE A 15 17.95 -14.86 -15.36
C ILE A 15 17.42 -13.43 -15.21
N ALA A 16 18.31 -12.45 -15.41
CA ALA A 16 17.93 -11.05 -15.37
C ALA A 16 16.90 -10.72 -16.48
N GLY A 17 15.80 -10.06 -16.11
CA GLY A 17 14.77 -9.67 -17.07
C GLY A 17 13.83 -10.78 -17.53
N ALA A 18 13.87 -11.96 -16.92
CA ALA A 18 12.93 -13.04 -17.21
C ALA A 18 11.48 -12.58 -17.02
N LYS A 19 10.66 -12.75 -18.07
CA LYS A 19 9.23 -12.41 -18.05
C LYS A 19 8.41 -13.69 -17.98
N TYR A 20 7.45 -13.73 -17.07
CA TYR A 20 6.52 -14.86 -16.90
C TYR A 20 5.13 -14.35 -16.53
N LYS A 21 4.13 -15.16 -16.84
CA LYS A 21 2.72 -14.89 -16.50
C LYS A 21 1.99 -16.22 -16.33
N SER A 22 1.09 -16.28 -15.36
CA SER A 22 0.15 -17.40 -15.20
C SER A 22 -1.09 -17.19 -16.06
N TYR A 23 -1.67 -18.29 -16.54
CA TYR A 23 -2.92 -18.34 -17.27
C TYR A 23 -3.79 -19.43 -16.65
N ASP A 24 -5.10 -19.27 -16.74
CA ASP A 24 -6.06 -20.20 -16.15
C ASP A 24 -6.24 -21.48 -17.00
N SER A 25 -5.82 -21.44 -18.28
CA SER A 25 -5.86 -22.61 -19.18
C SER A 25 -4.61 -22.69 -20.06
N LEU A 26 -4.29 -23.92 -20.49
CA LEU A 26 -3.21 -24.19 -21.43
C LEU A 26 -3.45 -23.47 -22.77
N ALA A 27 -4.69 -23.49 -23.27
CA ALA A 27 -5.06 -22.86 -24.52
C ALA A 27 -4.81 -21.34 -24.52
N GLU A 28 -5.10 -20.65 -23.42
CA GLU A 28 -4.77 -19.23 -23.26
C GLU A 28 -3.28 -18.98 -23.21
N ALA A 29 -2.53 -19.84 -22.54
CA ALA A 29 -1.08 -19.74 -22.46
C ALA A 29 -0.44 -19.92 -23.84
N GLU A 30 -0.93 -20.89 -24.65
CA GLU A 30 -0.46 -21.16 -26.01
C GLU A 30 -0.79 -20.00 -26.96
N ALA A 31 -2.00 -19.48 -26.91
CA ALA A 31 -2.42 -18.34 -27.70
C ALA A 31 -1.56 -17.09 -27.38
N ALA A 32 -1.32 -16.83 -26.10
CA ALA A 32 -0.50 -15.72 -25.67
C ALA A 32 0.98 -15.89 -26.06
N TYR A 33 1.49 -17.12 -26.08
CA TYR A 33 2.84 -17.42 -26.51
C TYR A 33 3.01 -17.25 -28.03
N ALA A 34 2.02 -17.71 -28.82
CA ALA A 34 2.03 -17.61 -30.29
C ALA A 34 1.96 -16.15 -30.79
N THR A 35 1.22 -15.30 -30.07
CA THR A 35 1.07 -13.86 -30.42
C THR A 35 2.23 -13.01 -29.92
N GLY A 36 3.21 -13.61 -29.20
CA GLY A 36 4.24 -12.87 -28.49
C GLY A 36 3.63 -12.12 -27.30
N TYR A 37 4.20 -12.31 -26.09
CA TYR A 37 3.75 -11.59 -24.91
C TYR A 37 3.83 -10.08 -25.14
N GLN A 38 2.71 -9.48 -25.44
CA GLN A 38 2.57 -8.04 -25.28
C GLN A 38 2.18 -7.82 -23.80
N ALA A 39 3.10 -7.20 -23.05
CA ALA A 39 2.71 -6.67 -21.74
C ALA A 39 1.41 -5.89 -21.94
N PRO A 40 0.37 -6.12 -21.14
CA PRO A 40 -0.83 -5.33 -21.26
C PRO A 40 -0.37 -3.88 -21.22
N LYS A 41 -0.58 -3.17 -22.33
CA LYS A 41 -0.41 -1.71 -22.33
C LYS A 41 -1.25 -1.27 -21.16
N ARG A 42 -0.64 -0.69 -20.13
CA ARG A 42 -1.41 0.03 -19.12
C ARG A 42 -2.41 0.83 -19.92
N LYS A 43 -3.69 0.51 -19.79
CA LYS A 43 -4.73 1.28 -20.42
C LYS A 43 -4.54 2.70 -19.92
N THR A 44 -3.87 3.50 -20.70
CA THR A 44 -3.96 4.95 -20.66
C THR A 44 -5.28 5.32 -21.33
N GLY A 45 -6.31 4.52 -21.07
CA GLY A 45 -7.68 4.90 -21.28
C GLY A 45 -7.95 5.99 -20.28
N GLY A 46 -8.57 7.06 -20.68
CA GLY A 46 -8.91 8.22 -19.90
C GLY A 46 -9.77 7.93 -18.66
N GLU A 47 -9.31 7.02 -17.84
CA GLU A 47 -9.62 7.01 -16.45
C GLU A 47 -9.07 8.32 -15.93
N VAL A 48 -10.00 9.19 -15.65
CA VAL A 48 -9.78 10.30 -14.73
C VAL A 48 -8.77 9.76 -13.72
N ARG A 49 -7.52 10.26 -13.81
CA ARG A 49 -6.64 10.18 -12.67
C ARG A 49 -7.49 10.80 -11.58
N VAL A 50 -8.06 9.96 -10.72
CA VAL A 50 -8.62 10.46 -9.47
C VAL A 50 -7.41 11.16 -8.88
N SER A 51 -7.34 12.45 -9.16
CA SER A 51 -6.33 13.30 -8.55
C SER A 51 -6.50 13.03 -7.07
N ASN A 52 -5.46 13.20 -6.29
CA ASN A 52 -5.48 13.11 -4.83
C ASN A 52 -6.52 14.08 -4.18
N GLN A 53 -7.65 14.25 -4.84
CA GLN A 53 -8.74 15.11 -4.46
C GLN A 53 -9.64 14.35 -3.50
N ARG A 54 -9.98 15.00 -2.43
CA ARG A 54 -11.01 14.53 -1.51
C ARG A 54 -12.32 14.37 -2.25
N LEU A 55 -13.16 13.46 -1.80
CA LEU A 55 -14.48 13.26 -2.39
C LEU A 55 -15.31 14.54 -2.22
N THR A 56 -15.98 14.94 -3.29
CA THR A 56 -17.01 16.00 -3.20
C THR A 56 -18.29 15.45 -2.57
N PRO A 57 -19.21 16.31 -2.08
CA PRO A 57 -20.50 15.85 -1.56
C PRO A 57 -21.26 14.96 -2.54
N GLU A 58 -21.22 15.29 -3.82
CA GLU A 58 -21.88 14.54 -4.89
C GLU A 58 -21.26 13.15 -5.05
N GLN A 59 -19.93 13.09 -5.11
CA GLN A 59 -19.19 11.82 -5.20
C GLN A 59 -19.41 10.94 -3.95
N LEU A 60 -19.44 11.55 -2.77
CA LEU A 60 -19.68 10.83 -1.52
C LEU A 60 -21.10 10.23 -1.48
N SER A 61 -22.10 10.89 -2.08
CA SER A 61 -23.47 10.37 -2.13
C SER A 61 -23.61 9.09 -2.96
N GLU A 62 -22.66 8.81 -3.85
CA GLU A 62 -22.59 7.56 -4.64
C GLU A 62 -22.08 6.36 -3.80
N PHE A 63 -21.47 6.64 -2.65
CA PHE A 63 -20.87 5.63 -1.77
C PHE A 63 -21.37 5.80 -0.32
N PRO A 64 -22.64 5.44 -0.05
CA PRO A 64 -23.27 5.66 1.27
C PRO A 64 -22.58 4.88 2.41
N GLU A 65 -21.74 3.90 2.10
CA GLU A 65 -20.94 3.14 3.06
C GLU A 65 -19.70 3.89 3.54
N ILE A 66 -19.32 5.01 2.90
CA ILE A 66 -18.16 5.81 3.31
C ILE A 66 -18.60 6.82 4.36
N ASP A 67 -17.97 6.77 5.53
CA ASP A 67 -18.17 7.77 6.57
C ASP A 67 -17.53 9.10 6.14
N PRO A 68 -18.30 10.19 5.98
CA PRO A 68 -17.77 11.49 5.57
C PRO A 68 -16.80 12.10 6.59
N TRP A 69 -16.90 11.72 7.85
CA TRP A 69 -16.04 12.22 8.94
C TRP A 69 -14.80 11.35 9.17
N SER A 70 -14.51 10.50 8.23
CA SER A 70 -13.37 9.59 8.25
C SER A 70 -12.08 10.23 7.74
N ILE A 71 -10.99 9.53 7.98
CA ILE A 71 -9.67 9.85 7.43
C ILE A 71 -9.15 8.69 6.59
N ALA A 72 -8.31 9.00 5.62
CA ALA A 72 -7.65 8.01 4.79
C ALA A 72 -6.12 8.15 4.89
N VAL A 73 -5.44 7.03 4.90
CA VAL A 73 -3.98 6.97 4.87
C VAL A 73 -3.51 6.29 3.60
N ASP A 74 -2.41 6.78 3.07
CA ASP A 74 -1.79 6.30 1.83
C ASP A 74 -0.28 6.44 1.91
N ALA A 75 0.44 5.60 1.17
CA ALA A 75 1.89 5.63 1.12
C ALA A 75 2.41 5.58 -0.31
N ALA A 76 3.60 6.12 -0.49
CA ALA A 76 4.35 6.05 -1.74
C ALA A 76 5.77 5.60 -1.46
N CYS A 77 6.35 4.86 -2.42
CA CYS A 77 7.73 4.44 -2.35
C CYS A 77 8.39 4.48 -3.73
N SER A 78 9.48 5.22 -3.86
CA SER A 78 10.25 5.31 -5.11
C SER A 78 11.25 4.15 -5.20
N GLY A 79 10.75 2.96 -5.55
CA GLY A 79 11.46 1.68 -5.49
C GLY A 79 10.99 0.83 -4.30
N ASN A 80 11.40 -0.46 -4.27
CA ASN A 80 10.97 -1.36 -3.20
C ASN A 80 12.06 -2.40 -2.87
N PRO A 81 13.02 -2.07 -1.96
CA PRO A 81 13.09 -0.88 -1.10
C PRO A 81 13.50 0.41 -1.83
N GLY A 82 13.12 1.55 -1.27
CA GLY A 82 13.39 2.88 -1.80
C GLY A 82 13.04 3.98 -0.81
N LYS A 83 12.95 5.21 -1.29
CA LYS A 83 12.46 6.34 -0.49
C LYS A 83 10.95 6.19 -0.32
N MET A 84 10.51 5.92 0.91
CA MET A 84 9.11 5.80 1.28
C MET A 84 8.63 7.06 2.01
N GLU A 85 7.38 7.40 1.78
CA GLU A 85 6.65 8.47 2.47
C GLU A 85 5.21 8.03 2.67
N TYR A 86 4.52 8.64 3.61
CA TYR A 86 3.10 8.40 3.86
C TYR A 86 2.39 9.64 4.36
N ARG A 87 1.09 9.69 4.16
CA ARG A 87 0.24 10.82 4.54
C ARG A 87 -1.10 10.36 5.07
N CYS A 88 -1.79 11.29 5.70
CA CYS A 88 -3.17 11.16 6.13
C CYS A 88 -3.97 12.37 5.67
N VAL A 89 -5.17 12.14 5.17
CA VAL A 89 -6.09 13.17 4.69
C VAL A 89 -7.49 12.94 5.24
N TYR A 90 -8.30 13.98 5.30
CA TYR A 90 -9.75 13.80 5.44
C TYR A 90 -10.33 13.20 4.16
N VAL A 91 -11.24 12.24 4.27
CA VAL A 91 -11.92 11.65 3.12
C VAL A 91 -12.79 12.67 2.42
N PHE A 92 -13.46 13.50 3.21
CA PHE A 92 -14.32 14.58 2.73
C PHE A 92 -13.74 15.94 3.09
N GLY A 93 -13.96 16.94 2.24
CA GLY A 93 -13.57 18.32 2.51
C GLY A 93 -13.06 19.05 1.27
N ASP A 94 -12.69 20.30 1.45
CA ASP A 94 -12.12 21.13 0.39
C ASP A 94 -10.79 20.54 -0.11
N PRO A 95 -10.59 20.39 -1.42
CA PRO A 95 -9.34 19.89 -1.99
C PRO A 95 -8.09 20.68 -1.59
N SER A 96 -8.25 21.96 -1.23
CA SER A 96 -7.13 22.81 -0.80
C SER A 96 -6.71 22.63 0.67
N MET A 97 -7.49 21.90 1.48
CA MET A 97 -7.11 21.63 2.87
C MET A 97 -5.77 20.87 2.91
N PRO A 98 -4.86 21.20 3.85
CA PRO A 98 -3.61 20.48 4.00
C PRO A 98 -3.85 19.03 4.42
N ASP A 99 -2.84 18.19 4.21
CA ASP A 99 -2.81 16.85 4.79
C ASP A 99 -2.85 16.97 6.33
N ILE A 100 -3.50 16.01 6.98
CA ILE A 100 -3.52 15.94 8.46
C ILE A 100 -2.10 15.73 8.96
N PHE A 101 -1.38 14.84 8.29
CA PHE A 101 0.06 14.71 8.42
C PHE A 101 0.68 14.17 7.13
N HIS A 102 1.96 14.48 6.93
CA HIS A 102 2.83 13.89 5.92
C HIS A 102 4.17 13.57 6.56
N PHE A 103 4.69 12.39 6.31
CA PHE A 103 5.97 11.93 6.84
C PHE A 103 6.83 11.27 5.76
N GLY A 104 8.12 11.59 5.77
CA GLY A 104 9.12 11.07 4.83
C GLY A 104 9.80 12.20 4.05
N PRO A 105 10.63 11.88 3.04
CA PRO A 105 11.00 10.52 2.66
C PRO A 105 12.07 9.89 3.57
N ILE A 106 11.93 8.60 3.87
CA ILE A 106 12.97 7.78 4.51
C ILE A 106 13.16 6.46 3.72
N MET A 107 14.28 5.76 3.96
CA MET A 107 14.51 4.48 3.29
C MET A 107 13.67 3.36 3.88
N GLY A 108 12.92 2.63 3.02
CA GLY A 108 12.08 1.54 3.43
C GLY A 108 11.34 0.87 2.27
N THR A 109 10.14 0.35 2.53
CA THR A 109 9.27 -0.27 1.53
C THR A 109 7.86 0.30 1.60
N ASN A 110 7.10 0.18 0.51
CA ASN A 110 5.71 0.66 0.48
C ASN A 110 4.87 0.03 1.60
N ASN A 111 4.95 -1.29 1.79
CA ASN A 111 4.17 -1.97 2.83
C ASN A 111 4.51 -1.49 4.25
N VAL A 112 5.78 -1.15 4.51
CA VAL A 112 6.20 -0.56 5.80
C VAL A 112 5.61 0.83 5.97
N ALA A 113 5.64 1.66 4.94
CA ALA A 113 5.05 2.99 4.98
C ALA A 113 3.54 2.95 5.23
N GLU A 114 2.81 2.06 4.56
CA GLU A 114 1.39 1.81 4.77
C GLU A 114 1.08 1.39 6.22
N PHE A 115 1.86 0.45 6.75
CA PHE A 115 1.71 0.01 8.14
C PHE A 115 1.92 1.18 9.11
N LEU A 116 2.99 1.94 8.93
CA LEU A 116 3.31 3.10 9.77
C LEU A 116 2.24 4.20 9.65
N ALA A 117 1.69 4.42 8.46
CA ALA A 117 0.60 5.38 8.23
C ALA A 117 -0.64 5.05 9.06
N ILE A 118 -1.08 3.79 9.05
CA ILE A 118 -2.23 3.35 9.85
C ILE A 118 -1.96 3.54 11.34
N VAL A 119 -0.79 3.08 11.84
CA VAL A 119 -0.47 3.19 13.28
C VAL A 119 -0.34 4.64 13.70
N HIS A 120 0.24 5.51 12.86
CA HIS A 120 0.34 6.94 13.15
C HIS A 120 -1.05 7.58 13.27
N ALA A 121 -1.97 7.28 12.34
CA ALA A 121 -3.34 7.77 12.38
C ALA A 121 -4.08 7.31 13.65
N LEU A 122 -3.98 6.03 14.01
CA LEU A 122 -4.59 5.49 15.22
C LEU A 122 -4.01 6.13 16.48
N ALA A 123 -2.69 6.33 16.54
CA ALA A 123 -2.03 6.97 17.68
C ALA A 123 -2.46 8.44 17.84
N MET A 124 -2.55 9.17 16.74
CA MET A 124 -3.03 10.55 16.71
C MET A 124 -4.47 10.65 17.22
N LEU A 125 -5.37 9.82 16.70
CA LEU A 125 -6.78 9.80 17.12
C LEU A 125 -6.90 9.47 18.60
N LYS A 126 -6.15 8.51 19.11
CA LYS A 126 -6.15 8.19 20.54
C LYS A 126 -5.65 9.35 21.39
N GLN A 127 -4.60 10.05 20.98
CA GLN A 127 -4.09 11.22 21.68
C GLN A 127 -5.12 12.35 21.74
N GLN A 128 -5.97 12.47 20.71
CA GLN A 128 -7.07 13.42 20.63
C GLN A 128 -8.34 12.97 21.41
N GLY A 129 -8.32 11.78 22.00
CA GLY A 129 -9.50 11.20 22.66
C GLY A 129 -10.61 10.78 21.69
N ASN A 130 -10.28 10.68 20.40
CA ASN A 130 -11.24 10.37 19.34
C ASN A 130 -11.20 8.87 19.01
N SER A 131 -12.21 8.13 19.44
CA SER A 131 -12.36 6.69 19.19
C SER A 131 -13.41 6.35 18.12
N GLN A 132 -14.04 7.36 17.52
CA GLN A 132 -15.16 7.16 16.60
C GLN A 132 -14.74 7.31 15.13
N THR A 133 -13.66 8.03 14.84
CA THR A 133 -13.23 8.27 13.47
C THR A 133 -12.72 7.00 12.81
N VAL A 134 -13.27 6.66 11.65
CA VAL A 134 -12.85 5.54 10.82
C VAL A 134 -11.57 5.91 10.08
N VAL A 135 -10.61 4.98 10.03
CA VAL A 135 -9.37 5.10 9.26
C VAL A 135 -9.44 4.17 8.06
N TYR A 136 -9.44 4.71 6.86
CA TYR A 136 -9.40 3.94 5.62
C TYR A 136 -7.96 3.73 5.13
N SER A 137 -7.69 2.54 4.62
CA SER A 137 -6.47 2.17 3.91
C SER A 137 -6.80 1.12 2.86
N ASP A 138 -6.15 1.15 1.70
CA ASP A 138 -6.26 0.15 0.65
C ASP A 138 -5.26 -1.01 0.83
N SER A 139 -4.33 -0.88 1.77
CA SER A 139 -3.28 -1.86 2.03
C SER A 139 -3.76 -3.01 2.91
N ARG A 140 -4.19 -4.11 2.29
CA ARG A 140 -4.58 -5.34 3.01
C ARG A 140 -3.45 -5.89 3.90
N ASN A 141 -2.20 -5.82 3.42
CA ASN A 141 -1.04 -6.27 4.17
C ASN A 141 -0.81 -5.43 5.43
N ALA A 142 -0.87 -4.11 5.30
CA ALA A 142 -0.72 -3.20 6.43
C ALA A 142 -1.82 -3.42 7.47
N MET A 143 -3.08 -3.51 7.06
CA MET A 143 -4.20 -3.83 7.96
C MET A 143 -4.03 -5.16 8.68
N LEU A 144 -3.52 -6.21 7.98
CA LEU A 144 -3.23 -7.49 8.59
C LEU A 144 -2.13 -7.37 9.66
N TRP A 145 -1.05 -6.63 9.37
CA TRP A 145 0.06 -6.41 10.30
C TRP A 145 -0.38 -5.61 11.54
N VAL A 146 -1.25 -4.63 11.36
CA VAL A 146 -1.85 -3.90 12.49
C VAL A 146 -2.66 -4.83 13.39
N ARG A 147 -3.54 -5.67 12.81
CA ARG A 147 -4.31 -6.68 13.56
C ARG A 147 -3.42 -7.69 14.29
N GLN A 148 -2.30 -8.07 13.69
CA GLN A 148 -1.32 -8.98 14.28
C GLN A 148 -0.35 -8.28 15.23
N LYS A 149 -0.41 -6.96 15.34
CA LYS A 149 0.50 -6.11 16.11
C LYS A 149 1.97 -6.35 15.75
N LYS A 150 2.22 -6.76 14.49
CA LYS A 150 3.53 -7.16 14.00
C LYS A 150 3.72 -6.83 12.53
N CYS A 151 4.74 -6.01 12.22
CA CYS A 151 5.17 -5.71 10.87
C CYS A 151 6.06 -6.84 10.33
N LYS A 152 5.53 -7.67 9.44
CA LYS A 152 6.27 -8.81 8.85
C LYS A 152 7.09 -8.36 7.64
N THR A 153 7.98 -7.41 7.84
CA THR A 153 8.88 -6.93 6.78
C THR A 153 10.09 -7.84 6.59
N THR A 154 10.58 -7.93 5.35
CA THR A 154 11.86 -8.56 5.00
C THR A 154 12.99 -7.53 4.82
N LEU A 155 12.77 -6.31 5.27
CA LEU A 155 13.74 -5.22 5.17
C LEU A 155 15.01 -5.59 5.95
N PRO A 156 16.21 -5.55 5.34
CA PRO A 156 17.44 -5.97 6.03
C PRO A 156 17.82 -5.00 7.15
N HIS A 157 18.43 -5.53 8.22
CA HIS A 157 18.92 -4.72 9.34
C HIS A 157 20.29 -4.09 8.99
N THR A 158 20.25 -3.03 8.18
CA THR A 158 21.43 -2.25 7.82
C THR A 158 21.28 -0.79 8.25
N PRO A 159 22.37 -0.02 8.39
CA PRO A 159 22.29 1.40 8.78
C PRO A 159 21.34 2.23 7.91
N GLN A 160 21.24 1.90 6.63
CA GLN A 160 20.33 2.56 5.68
C GLN A 160 18.87 2.49 6.09
N PHE A 161 18.45 1.40 6.75
CA PHE A 161 17.07 1.16 7.16
C PHE A 161 16.85 1.27 8.68
N ALA A 162 17.85 1.73 9.42
CA ALA A 162 17.79 1.83 10.87
C ALA A 162 16.60 2.67 11.36
N GLN A 163 16.33 3.80 10.69
CA GLN A 163 15.20 4.66 11.02
C GLN A 163 13.84 3.94 10.81
N ALA A 164 13.70 3.18 9.70
CA ALA A 164 12.48 2.42 9.46
C ALA A 164 12.26 1.34 10.53
N HIS A 165 13.34 0.63 10.92
CA HIS A 165 13.26 -0.38 11.98
C HIS A 165 12.94 0.20 13.35
N ASP A 166 13.49 1.38 13.70
CA ASP A 166 13.12 2.09 14.93
C ASP A 166 11.61 2.45 14.93
N MET A 167 11.12 3.00 13.83
CA MET A 167 9.70 3.35 13.69
C MET A 167 8.80 2.12 13.78
N ILE A 168 9.18 1.00 13.15
CA ILE A 168 8.44 -0.27 13.25
C ILE A 168 8.39 -0.73 14.71
N ALA A 169 9.51 -0.75 15.41
CA ALA A 169 9.56 -1.18 16.80
C ALA A 169 8.67 -0.32 17.71
N ARG A 170 8.69 1.00 17.52
CA ARG A 170 7.80 1.94 18.24
C ARG A 170 6.33 1.71 17.91
N ALA A 171 6.00 1.48 16.65
CA ALA A 171 4.63 1.20 16.21
C ALA A 171 4.11 -0.12 16.79
N GLU A 172 4.91 -1.18 16.75
CA GLU A 172 4.56 -2.47 17.34
C GLU A 172 4.37 -2.37 18.88
N LYS A 173 5.26 -1.66 19.54
CA LYS A 173 5.12 -1.38 20.98
C LYS A 173 3.80 -0.66 21.27
N TRP A 174 3.52 0.42 20.54
CA TRP A 174 2.29 1.19 20.70
C TRP A 174 1.04 0.32 20.49
N LEU A 175 1.00 -0.52 19.45
CA LEU A 175 -0.12 -1.43 19.19
C LEU A 175 -0.32 -2.42 20.34
N ASN A 176 0.75 -2.94 20.94
CA ASN A 176 0.64 -3.87 22.07
C ASN A 176 0.10 -3.21 23.34
N GLU A 177 0.39 -1.93 23.55
CA GLU A 177 -0.02 -1.17 24.71
C GLU A 177 -1.43 -0.54 24.58
N ASN A 178 -1.96 -0.39 23.35
CA ASN A 178 -3.14 0.45 23.10
C ASN A 178 -4.26 -0.21 22.28
N ALA A 179 -4.07 -1.40 21.73
CA ALA A 179 -5.05 -2.05 20.84
C ALA A 179 -5.59 -3.35 21.44
#